data_5d61d14c3a35c4928a32dcdf69601fbf
#
_entry.id   5d61d14c3a35c4928a32dcdf69601fbf
#
_cell.length_a   1.000
_cell.length_b   1.000
_cell.length_c   1.000
_cell.angle_alpha   90.00
_cell.angle_beta   90.00
_cell.angle_gamma   90.00
#
_symmetry.space_group_name_H-M   'P 1'
#
loop_
_entity.id
_entity.type
_entity.pdbx_description
1 polymer ?
#
loop_
_entity_poly.entity_id
_entity_poly.type
_entity_poly.pdbx_seq_one_letter_code
_entity_poly.pdbx_strand_id
1 'polypeptide(L)' 'PNGVALPSMEDMDATGSIARALGLVNVHLLDHFILTDTEYFSMRDANRLPIYDFKTGTLFWP' A
#
# COMPACT_ATOMS: atom_id res chain seq x y z
N PRO A 1 -15.61 -9.70 6.81
CA PRO A 1 -16.68 -9.24 7.69
C PRO A 1 -17.05 -7.80 7.39
N ASN A 2 -18.33 -7.53 7.50
CA ASN A 2 -18.88 -6.23 7.21
C ASN A 2 -18.39 -5.19 8.22
N GLY A 3 -18.04 -4.02 7.74
CA GLY A 3 -17.65 -2.91 8.59
C GLY A 3 -16.23 -2.97 9.12
N VAL A 4 -15.45 -3.98 8.74
CA VAL A 4 -14.06 -4.09 9.15
C VAL A 4 -13.15 -3.66 7.99
N ALA A 5 -12.36 -2.62 8.22
CA ALA A 5 -11.42 -2.12 7.25
C ALA A 5 -10.08 -2.84 7.39
N LEU A 6 -9.87 -3.88 6.60
CA LEU A 6 -8.62 -4.63 6.56
C LEU A 6 -8.22 -4.90 5.11
N PRO A 7 -6.91 -4.88 4.80
CA PRO A 7 -6.48 -5.16 3.45
C PRO A 7 -6.63 -6.65 3.11
N SER A 8 -7.17 -6.94 1.93
CA SER A 8 -7.19 -8.28 1.37
C SER A 8 -5.85 -8.55 0.67
N MET A 9 -5.64 -9.81 0.25
CA MET A 9 -4.48 -10.14 -0.57
C MET A 9 -4.48 -9.33 -1.88
N GLU A 10 -5.65 -9.14 -2.47
CA GLU A 10 -5.79 -8.34 -3.67
C GLU A 10 -5.43 -6.88 -3.43
N ASP A 11 -5.82 -6.34 -2.27
CA ASP A 11 -5.44 -4.98 -1.88
C ASP A 11 -3.92 -4.85 -1.74
N MET A 12 -3.29 -5.84 -1.12
CA MET A 12 -1.83 -5.87 -0.95
C MET A 12 -1.13 -5.92 -2.31
N ASP A 13 -1.58 -6.80 -3.20
CA ASP A 13 -1.02 -6.92 -4.55
C ASP A 13 -1.18 -5.62 -5.34
N ALA A 14 -2.35 -5.00 -5.26
CA ALA A 14 -2.60 -3.71 -5.92
C ALA A 14 -1.67 -2.63 -5.38
N THR A 15 -1.48 -2.58 -4.07
CA THR A 15 -0.59 -1.60 -3.44
C THR A 15 0.85 -1.78 -3.93
N GLY A 16 1.33 -3.02 -4.01
CA GLY A 16 2.66 -3.31 -4.50
C GLY A 16 2.84 -2.88 -5.96
N SER A 17 1.84 -3.15 -6.80
CA SER A 17 1.87 -2.76 -8.21
C SER A 17 1.89 -1.24 -8.37
N ILE A 18 1.06 -0.53 -7.60
CA ILE A 18 1.00 0.93 -7.63
C ILE A 18 2.32 1.53 -7.15
N ALA A 19 2.87 1.02 -6.05
CA ALA A 19 4.13 1.51 -5.50
C ALA A 19 5.27 1.36 -6.52
N ARG A 20 5.31 0.22 -7.23
CA ARG A 20 6.32 -0.04 -8.25
C ARG A 20 6.13 0.88 -9.46
N ALA A 21 4.90 1.05 -9.91
CA ALA A 21 4.61 1.91 -11.05
C ALA A 21 4.95 3.37 -10.76
N LEU A 22 4.59 3.85 -9.57
CA LEU A 22 4.95 5.20 -9.13
C LEU A 22 6.45 5.35 -9.00
N GLY A 23 7.15 4.33 -8.48
CA GLY A 23 8.59 4.32 -8.36
C GLY A 23 9.30 4.49 -9.69
N LEU A 24 8.77 3.90 -10.76
CA LEU A 24 9.33 4.02 -12.11
C LEU A 24 9.28 5.46 -12.64
N VAL A 25 8.35 6.27 -12.16
CA VAL A 25 8.24 7.69 -12.53
C VAL A 25 8.70 8.60 -11.40
N ASN A 26 9.46 8.06 -10.46
CA ASN A 26 10.09 8.80 -9.36
C ASN A 26 9.10 9.46 -8.41
N VAL A 27 7.99 8.79 -8.16
CA VAL A 27 6.95 9.25 -7.23
C VAL A 27 6.86 8.29 -6.06
N HIS A 28 6.81 8.82 -4.83
CA HIS A 28 6.66 8.03 -3.62
C HIS A 28 5.19 7.77 -3.32
N LEU A 29 4.85 6.53 -2.95
CA LEU A 29 3.55 6.21 -2.39
C LEU A 29 3.60 6.49 -0.89
N LEU A 30 2.79 7.43 -0.42
CA LEU A 30 2.81 7.83 0.99
C LEU A 30 1.87 7.02 1.86
N ASP A 31 0.76 6.56 1.31
CA ASP A 31 -0.19 5.73 2.05
C ASP A 31 -1.19 5.09 1.10
N HIS A 32 -1.93 4.11 1.62
CA HIS A 32 -3.04 3.47 0.94
C HIS A 32 -4.11 3.20 1.99
N PHE A 33 -5.31 3.72 1.76
CA PHE A 33 -6.43 3.58 2.69
C PHE A 33 -7.41 2.55 2.18
N ILE A 34 -7.84 1.68 3.07
CA ILE A 34 -8.94 0.75 2.84
C ILE A 34 -10.15 1.33 3.58
N LEU A 35 -11.23 1.56 2.88
CA LEU A 35 -12.39 2.25 3.44
C LEU A 35 -13.60 1.35 3.51
N THR A 36 -14.35 1.48 4.60
CA THR A 36 -15.70 0.95 4.73
C THR A 36 -16.64 2.12 5.04
N ASP A 37 -17.93 1.85 5.22
CA ASP A 37 -18.91 2.90 5.56
C ASP A 37 -18.61 3.57 6.91
N THR A 38 -17.96 2.86 7.82
CA THR A 38 -17.77 3.32 9.20
C THR A 38 -16.32 3.36 9.66
N GLU A 39 -15.39 2.80 8.88
CA GLU A 39 -14.00 2.66 9.28
C GLU A 39 -13.05 2.98 8.14
N TYR A 40 -11.80 3.21 8.50
CA TYR A 40 -10.72 3.23 7.53
C TYR A 40 -9.50 2.51 8.12
N PHE A 41 -8.63 2.03 7.21
CA PHE A 41 -7.39 1.38 7.57
C PHE A 41 -6.27 2.06 6.78
N SER A 42 -5.29 2.62 7.48
CA SER A 42 -4.10 3.19 6.85
C SER A 42 -3.01 2.13 6.81
N MET A 43 -2.56 1.76 5.63
CA MET A 43 -1.48 0.78 5.48
C MET A 43 -0.18 1.30 6.06
N ARG A 44 0.06 2.61 5.94
CA ARG A 44 1.23 3.24 6.53
C ARG A 44 1.21 3.17 8.06
N ASP A 45 0.09 3.55 8.67
CA ASP A 45 -0.04 3.54 10.13
C ASP A 45 0.08 2.13 10.69
N ALA A 46 -0.37 1.14 9.95
CA ALA A 46 -0.28 -0.26 10.33
C ALA A 46 1.07 -0.90 10.02
N ASN A 47 2.00 -0.12 9.45
CA ASN A 47 3.32 -0.59 9.02
C ASN A 47 3.22 -1.72 8.00
N ARG A 48 2.33 -1.56 7.03
CA ARG A 48 2.12 -2.53 5.94
C ARG A 48 2.32 -1.94 4.56
N LEU A 49 2.75 -0.67 4.49
CA LEU A 49 2.96 -0.02 3.21
C LEU A 49 4.32 -0.44 2.65
N PRO A 50 4.38 -0.91 1.39
CA PRO A 50 5.65 -1.30 0.78
C PRO A 50 6.49 -0.07 0.46
N ILE A 51 7.79 -0.25 0.47
CA ILE A 51 8.77 0.79 0.17
C ILE A 51 9.49 0.44 -1.12
N TYR A 52 9.49 1.37 -2.07
CA TYR A 52 10.22 1.21 -3.32
C TYR A 52 11.62 1.80 -3.18
N ASP A 53 12.64 0.99 -3.46
CA ASP A 53 14.03 1.46 -3.47
C ASP A 53 14.36 1.97 -4.86
N PHE A 54 14.53 3.29 -4.98
CA PHE A 54 14.82 3.95 -6.25
C PHE A 54 16.19 3.59 -6.82
N LYS A 55 17.11 3.14 -5.98
CA LYS A 55 18.46 2.77 -6.42
C LYS A 55 18.49 1.42 -7.12
N THR A 56 17.75 0.46 -6.57
CA THR A 56 17.78 -0.92 -7.06
C THR A 56 16.54 -1.29 -7.87
N GLY A 57 15.47 -0.49 -7.80
CA GLY A 57 14.20 -0.83 -8.42
C GLY A 57 13.49 -1.97 -7.72
N THR A 58 13.79 -2.19 -6.45
CA THR A 58 13.23 -3.30 -5.65
C THR A 58 12.17 -2.79 -4.70
N LEU A 59 11.09 -3.56 -4.56
CA LEU A 59 10.02 -3.27 -3.62
C LEU A 59 10.23 -4.09 -2.36
N PHE A 60 10.21 -3.43 -1.21
CA PHE A 60 10.35 -4.08 0.10
C PHE A 60 9.06 -3.96 0.89
N TRP A 61 8.64 -5.08 1.46
CA TRP A 61 7.50 -5.12 2.37
C TRP A 61 7.99 -5.10 3.81
N PRO A 62 7.32 -4.34 4.68
CA PRO A 62 7.68 -4.30 6.10
C PRO A 62 7.46 -5.62 6.80
#